data_1a102508e6c135ddf9eea646c74f81fc
#
_entry.id   1a102508e6c135ddf9eea646c74f81fc
#
_cell.length_a   1.000
_cell.length_b   1.000
_cell.length_c   1.000
_cell.angle_alpha   90.00
_cell.angle_beta   90.00
_cell.angle_gamma   90.00
#
_symmetry.space_group_name_H-M   'P 1'
#
loop_
_entity.id
_entity.type
_entity.pdbx_description
1 polymer ?
#
loop_
_entity_poly.entity_id
_entity_poly.type
_entity_poly.pdbx_seq_one_letter_code
_entity_poly.pdbx_strand_id
1 'polypeptide(L)'
;MANKNRFNKWSWRVYPFWALLLVALVAIIVRLGQLQVTDSERGRLFLQQQGDARVLRTEKIPASRGEIVDRNGELLAISTPVKSVWVNPSLVDKSDAGIQRLATAVAMSEKAVRKRLSSKSQFVYLKRQLDPQKADRIRALELDGVFFETEYKRFYPAGEVASHLVGFTGVDEHGQEGIELSYDSLLTAEAGVKQVMKNAHHEIIKDIKLVKAATDGQRLALSIDMRLQYIAYRELKAAVTSYKAKSGSMVILDVHSGEVLALVNQPSYNANDRSQLLPENMRNRALIDLFEPGSTVKPFTVMAALESGDFDTSSIIDTTKGFIRLDKKSVFDIKDYGKIDLATVLSKSSNVGTSKIALDLDIDQMQGLFARAGLGEYCATGFPGEQAGYLPNHQKWDDIQKANLSFGHGLSVNAVQLARAYAVIANDGIKHPVSLLKLSDQERAVRNAGRSGDRVISASVTREVREMMMG
;
A
#
# COMPACT_ATOMS: atom_id res chain seq x y z
N MET A 1 -61.62 29.45 -92.58
CA MET A 1 -62.36 29.25 -91.32
C MET A 1 -61.48 28.30 -90.45
N ALA A 2 -60.96 28.82 -89.42
CA ALA A 2 -59.81 28.27 -88.70
C ALA A 2 -60.22 27.25 -87.62
N ASN A 3 -59.29 26.38 -87.45
CA ASN A 3 -59.23 25.23 -86.53
C ASN A 3 -59.20 25.66 -85.05
N LYS A 4 -60.22 25.46 -84.27
CA LYS A 4 -60.35 25.86 -82.86
C LYS A 4 -60.81 24.69 -82.00
N ASN A 5 -60.16 23.54 -82.05
CA ASN A 5 -60.51 22.44 -81.11
C ASN A 5 -59.37 21.40 -80.88
N ARG A 6 -58.14 21.83 -80.71
CA ARG A 6 -57.07 20.86 -80.35
C ARG A 6 -56.43 21.07 -78.97
N PHE A 7 -56.80 22.08 -78.18
CA PHE A 7 -56.20 22.36 -76.88
C PHE A 7 -56.89 21.78 -75.64
N ASN A 8 -58.08 21.16 -75.84
CA ASN A 8 -58.90 20.79 -74.68
C ASN A 8 -58.85 19.30 -74.27
N LYS A 9 -58.06 18.43 -74.94
CA LYS A 9 -57.95 17.01 -74.57
C LYS A 9 -56.75 16.66 -73.67
N TRP A 10 -55.84 17.63 -73.41
CA TRP A 10 -54.66 17.39 -72.56
C TRP A 10 -54.82 17.97 -71.16
N SER A 11 -55.71 18.92 -70.94
CA SER A 11 -55.84 19.60 -69.66
C SER A 11 -56.29 18.70 -68.52
N TRP A 12 -57.22 17.78 -68.77
CA TRP A 12 -57.80 16.94 -67.72
C TRP A 12 -56.81 15.85 -67.26
N ARG A 13 -55.84 15.45 -68.05
CA ARG A 13 -54.76 14.48 -67.69
C ARG A 13 -53.71 15.08 -66.78
N VAL A 14 -53.65 16.38 -66.70
CA VAL A 14 -52.67 17.10 -65.84
C VAL A 14 -53.24 17.25 -64.43
N TYR A 15 -54.53 17.24 -64.24
CA TYR A 15 -55.20 17.34 -62.93
C TYR A 15 -54.81 16.20 -61.96
N PRO A 16 -54.82 14.91 -62.36
CA PRO A 16 -54.42 13.83 -61.46
C PRO A 16 -52.89 13.96 -61.07
N PHE A 17 -52.07 14.46 -61.96
CA PHE A 17 -50.68 14.72 -61.63
C PHE A 17 -50.51 15.84 -60.56
N TRP A 18 -51.21 16.96 -60.71
CA TRP A 18 -51.28 18.03 -59.71
C TRP A 18 -51.93 17.57 -58.42
N ALA A 19 -53.00 16.73 -58.49
CA ALA A 19 -53.59 16.15 -57.30
C ALA A 19 -52.62 15.23 -56.54
N LEU A 20 -51.83 14.41 -57.25
CA LEU A 20 -50.79 13.56 -56.64
C LEU A 20 -49.70 14.36 -56.00
N LEU A 21 -49.25 15.45 -56.67
CA LEU A 21 -48.28 16.38 -56.10
C LEU A 21 -48.80 17.11 -54.87
N LEU A 22 -50.08 17.51 -54.85
CA LEU A 22 -50.71 18.16 -53.72
C LEU A 22 -50.84 17.17 -52.54
N VAL A 23 -51.22 15.92 -52.78
CA VAL A 23 -51.27 14.85 -51.75
C VAL A 23 -49.90 14.57 -51.21
N ALA A 24 -48.87 14.48 -52.05
CA ALA A 24 -47.49 14.32 -51.62
C ALA A 24 -47.01 15.51 -50.78
N LEU A 25 -47.32 16.74 -51.19
CA LEU A 25 -46.98 17.93 -50.40
C LEU A 25 -47.68 17.96 -49.04
N VAL A 26 -48.98 17.62 -48.99
CA VAL A 26 -49.74 17.53 -47.73
C VAL A 26 -49.16 16.43 -46.85
N ALA A 27 -48.85 15.27 -47.41
CA ALA A 27 -48.21 14.19 -46.67
C ALA A 27 -46.85 14.61 -46.07
N ILE A 28 -46.04 15.37 -46.83
CA ILE A 28 -44.75 15.91 -46.35
C ILE A 28 -44.99 16.93 -45.24
N ILE A 29 -45.97 17.85 -45.38
CA ILE A 29 -46.31 18.84 -44.35
C ILE A 29 -46.79 18.16 -43.06
N VAL A 30 -47.68 17.19 -43.20
CA VAL A 30 -48.17 16.41 -42.05
C VAL A 30 -47.01 15.66 -41.39
N ARG A 31 -46.13 15.05 -42.19
CA ARG A 31 -44.96 14.35 -41.66
C ARG A 31 -43.97 15.28 -40.96
N LEU A 32 -43.74 16.46 -41.54
CA LEU A 32 -42.92 17.51 -40.90
C LEU A 32 -43.57 17.98 -39.60
N GLY A 33 -44.86 18.20 -39.55
CA GLY A 33 -45.59 18.54 -38.35
C GLY A 33 -45.50 17.45 -37.28
N GLN A 34 -45.63 16.18 -37.66
CA GLN A 34 -45.44 15.06 -36.75
C GLN A 34 -44.01 15.01 -36.17
N LEU A 35 -43.00 15.27 -37.00
CA LEU A 35 -41.60 15.25 -36.57
C LEU A 35 -41.20 16.45 -35.69
N GLN A 36 -41.88 17.62 -35.85
CA GLN A 36 -41.51 18.84 -35.14
C GLN A 36 -42.37 19.15 -33.93
N VAL A 37 -43.64 18.72 -33.91
CA VAL A 37 -44.63 19.15 -32.92
C VAL A 37 -45.10 18.00 -32.02
N THR A 38 -45.23 16.77 -32.54
CA THR A 38 -45.73 15.64 -31.74
C THR A 38 -44.63 14.96 -30.95
N ASP A 39 -44.85 14.77 -29.63
CA ASP A 39 -43.99 14.02 -28.72
C ASP A 39 -44.22 12.49 -28.82
N SER A 40 -44.26 11.96 -30.06
CA SER A 40 -44.44 10.50 -30.31
C SER A 40 -43.08 9.79 -30.40
N GLU A 41 -43.09 8.45 -30.28
CA GLU A 41 -41.90 7.59 -30.41
C GLU A 41 -41.10 7.76 -31.71
N ARG A 42 -41.71 8.39 -32.74
CA ARG A 42 -41.07 8.75 -34.04
C ARG A 42 -41.15 10.24 -34.36
N GLY A 43 -41.39 11.11 -33.35
CA GLY A 43 -41.54 12.55 -33.49
C GLY A 43 -40.33 13.32 -32.93
N ARG A 44 -40.62 14.53 -32.38
CA ARG A 44 -39.61 15.46 -31.84
C ARG A 44 -38.67 14.83 -30.81
N LEU A 45 -39.21 14.04 -29.86
CA LEU A 45 -38.41 13.37 -28.83
C LEU A 45 -37.42 12.36 -29.43
N PHE A 46 -37.86 11.60 -30.44
CA PHE A 46 -36.99 10.65 -31.15
C PHE A 46 -35.85 11.37 -31.87
N LEU A 47 -36.15 12.44 -32.59
CA LEU A 47 -35.11 13.20 -33.29
C LEU A 47 -34.15 13.88 -32.32
N GLN A 48 -34.66 14.39 -31.21
CA GLN A 48 -33.84 14.95 -30.13
C GLN A 48 -32.97 13.87 -29.50
N GLN A 49 -33.49 12.71 -29.14
CA GLN A 49 -32.70 11.59 -28.61
C GLN A 49 -31.66 11.09 -29.60
N GLN A 50 -31.99 11.00 -30.90
CA GLN A 50 -30.99 10.63 -31.93
C GLN A 50 -29.90 11.71 -32.11
N GLY A 51 -30.26 12.98 -32.02
CA GLY A 51 -29.32 14.10 -32.03
C GLY A 51 -28.42 14.05 -30.79
N ASP A 52 -29.03 13.91 -29.61
CA ASP A 52 -28.34 13.81 -28.33
C ASP A 52 -27.41 12.60 -28.29
N ALA A 53 -27.84 11.44 -28.76
CA ALA A 53 -27.01 10.23 -28.82
C ALA A 53 -25.75 10.38 -29.70
N ARG A 54 -25.78 11.28 -30.67
CA ARG A 54 -24.61 11.56 -31.54
C ARG A 54 -23.63 12.54 -30.93
N VAL A 55 -24.09 13.46 -30.09
CA VAL A 55 -23.33 14.59 -29.57
C VAL A 55 -23.01 14.47 -28.08
N LEU A 56 -23.90 13.83 -27.30
CA LEU A 56 -23.68 13.61 -25.89
C LEU A 56 -22.72 12.44 -25.67
N ARG A 57 -21.74 12.68 -24.82
CA ARG A 57 -20.77 11.69 -24.37
C ARG A 57 -20.69 11.70 -22.85
N THR A 58 -20.45 10.51 -22.31
CA THR A 58 -20.16 10.34 -20.89
C THR A 58 -18.67 10.48 -20.70
N GLU A 59 -18.26 11.38 -19.81
CA GLU A 59 -16.87 11.63 -19.48
C GLU A 59 -16.63 11.37 -18.00
N LYS A 60 -15.50 10.72 -17.68
CA LYS A 60 -15.08 10.49 -16.31
C LYS A 60 -14.50 11.78 -15.74
N ILE A 61 -14.86 12.11 -14.51
CA ILE A 61 -14.21 13.16 -13.72
C ILE A 61 -13.17 12.43 -12.88
N PRO A 62 -11.87 12.66 -13.11
CA PRO A 62 -10.84 12.01 -12.32
C PRO A 62 -10.92 12.47 -10.86
N ALA A 63 -10.62 11.57 -9.94
CA ALA A 63 -10.51 11.83 -8.51
C ALA A 63 -9.16 11.35 -8.02
N SER A 64 -8.62 11.98 -7.00
CA SER A 64 -7.27 11.68 -6.49
C SER A 64 -7.31 10.59 -5.43
N ARG A 65 -6.35 9.66 -5.48
CA ARG A 65 -6.13 8.69 -4.42
C ARG A 65 -5.75 9.40 -3.13
N GLY A 66 -6.25 8.93 -1.98
CA GLY A 66 -6.03 9.50 -0.66
C GLY A 66 -4.55 9.66 -0.32
N GLU A 67 -4.20 10.75 0.34
CA GLU A 67 -2.83 10.99 0.80
C GLU A 67 -2.45 10.02 1.91
N ILE A 68 -1.18 9.62 1.95
CA ILE A 68 -0.57 8.96 3.11
C ILE A 68 0.38 9.95 3.74
N VAL A 69 0.26 10.15 5.06
CA VAL A 69 1.09 11.08 5.82
C VAL A 69 1.69 10.42 7.05
N ASP A 70 2.76 10.99 7.58
CA ASP A 70 3.31 10.61 8.88
C ASP A 70 2.43 11.14 10.03
N ARG A 71 2.82 10.86 11.28
CA ARG A 71 2.09 11.32 12.48
C ARG A 71 2.01 12.85 12.62
N ASN A 72 2.89 13.60 11.97
CA ASN A 72 2.99 15.06 12.00
C ASN A 72 2.33 15.73 10.80
N GLY A 73 1.83 14.94 9.82
CA GLY A 73 1.22 15.42 8.59
C GLY A 73 2.19 15.58 7.42
N GLU A 74 3.44 15.12 7.55
CA GLU A 74 4.44 15.07 6.49
C GLU A 74 3.99 14.08 5.39
N LEU A 75 4.06 14.49 4.13
CA LEU A 75 3.59 13.69 3.00
C LEU A 75 4.51 12.50 2.73
N LEU A 76 3.94 11.29 2.73
CA LEU A 76 4.62 10.04 2.37
C LEU A 76 4.20 9.53 1.00
N ALA A 77 2.95 9.75 0.61
CA ALA A 77 2.43 9.44 -0.72
C ALA A 77 1.33 10.44 -1.11
N ILE A 78 1.41 10.95 -2.34
CA ILE A 78 0.46 11.89 -2.91
C ILE A 78 0.23 11.57 -4.39
N SER A 79 -1.00 11.75 -4.88
CA SER A 79 -1.33 11.63 -6.30
C SER A 79 -1.28 12.98 -6.98
N THR A 80 -0.44 13.11 -7.99
CA THR A 80 -0.27 14.35 -8.76
C THR A 80 -0.93 14.22 -10.13
N PRO A 81 -1.63 15.26 -10.64
CA PRO A 81 -2.24 15.22 -11.96
C PRO A 81 -1.17 15.17 -13.05
N VAL A 82 -1.32 14.24 -13.97
CA VAL A 82 -0.46 14.01 -15.12
C VAL A 82 -1.29 13.88 -16.39
N LYS A 83 -0.67 13.89 -17.56
CA LYS A 83 -1.36 13.74 -18.84
C LYS A 83 -0.99 12.40 -19.47
N SER A 84 -2.00 11.71 -20.00
CA SER A 84 -1.82 10.54 -20.85
C SER A 84 -2.17 10.87 -22.28
N VAL A 85 -1.32 10.44 -23.22
CA VAL A 85 -1.52 10.62 -24.65
C VAL A 85 -2.13 9.36 -25.22
N TRP A 86 -3.28 9.51 -25.86
CA TRP A 86 -3.94 8.44 -26.57
C TRP A 86 -4.28 8.85 -28.00
N VAL A 87 -4.52 7.89 -28.86
CA VAL A 87 -4.85 8.12 -30.26
C VAL A 87 -6.09 7.38 -30.69
N ASN A 88 -6.78 7.95 -31.67
CA ASN A 88 -7.73 7.22 -32.48
C ASN A 88 -7.00 6.77 -33.77
N PRO A 89 -6.68 5.47 -33.92
CA PRO A 89 -5.94 4.99 -35.09
C PRO A 89 -6.59 5.25 -36.44
N SER A 90 -7.89 5.56 -36.48
CA SER A 90 -8.58 5.88 -37.73
C SER A 90 -8.38 7.32 -38.20
N LEU A 91 -7.93 8.23 -37.29
CA LEU A 91 -7.75 9.64 -37.55
C LEU A 91 -6.27 10.05 -37.70
N VAL A 92 -5.34 9.18 -37.29
CA VAL A 92 -3.89 9.47 -37.34
C VAL A 92 -3.35 9.28 -38.73
N ASP A 93 -2.48 10.19 -39.16
CA ASP A 93 -1.66 10.02 -40.38
C ASP A 93 -0.71 8.83 -40.24
N LYS A 94 -0.98 7.78 -41.04
CA LYS A 94 -0.21 6.50 -41.05
C LYS A 94 0.92 6.50 -42.06
N SER A 95 1.19 7.63 -42.74
CA SER A 95 2.38 7.73 -43.59
C SER A 95 3.67 7.53 -42.76
N ASP A 96 4.76 7.15 -43.41
CA ASP A 96 6.03 7.00 -42.72
C ASP A 96 6.47 8.28 -42.03
N ALA A 97 6.25 9.43 -42.65
CA ALA A 97 6.52 10.74 -42.08
C ALA A 97 5.63 11.05 -40.85
N GLY A 98 4.32 10.74 -40.93
CA GLY A 98 3.38 10.90 -39.83
C GLY A 98 3.74 10.04 -38.62
N ILE A 99 4.08 8.77 -38.86
CA ILE A 99 4.52 7.84 -37.82
C ILE A 99 5.84 8.30 -37.19
N GLN A 100 6.80 8.77 -37.98
CA GLN A 100 8.08 9.27 -37.47
C GLN A 100 7.88 10.51 -36.58
N ARG A 101 7.05 11.47 -37.02
CA ARG A 101 6.69 12.65 -36.19
C ARG A 101 6.07 12.25 -34.88
N LEU A 102 5.08 11.33 -34.90
CA LEU A 102 4.40 10.86 -33.71
C LEU A 102 5.36 10.09 -32.78
N ALA A 103 6.18 9.20 -33.33
CA ALA A 103 7.18 8.43 -32.58
C ALA A 103 8.18 9.36 -31.85
N THR A 104 8.68 10.36 -32.55
CA THR A 104 9.58 11.37 -31.98
C THR A 104 8.88 12.18 -30.86
N ALA A 105 7.64 12.62 -31.09
CA ALA A 105 6.88 13.40 -30.12
C ALA A 105 6.66 12.66 -28.81
N VAL A 106 6.30 11.36 -28.87
CA VAL A 106 6.03 10.55 -27.68
C VAL A 106 7.26 9.81 -27.14
N ALA A 107 8.44 9.99 -27.77
CA ALA A 107 9.68 9.28 -27.45
C ALA A 107 9.49 7.74 -27.44
N MET A 108 8.96 7.21 -28.54
CA MET A 108 8.76 5.77 -28.77
C MET A 108 9.43 5.36 -30.08
N SER A 109 9.73 4.05 -30.22
CA SER A 109 10.17 3.54 -31.52
C SER A 109 9.02 3.50 -32.53
N GLU A 110 9.29 3.78 -33.80
CA GLU A 110 8.29 3.70 -34.88
C GLU A 110 7.59 2.33 -34.93
N LYS A 111 8.34 1.24 -34.72
CA LYS A 111 7.79 -0.11 -34.64
C LYS A 111 6.71 -0.23 -33.55
N ALA A 112 6.95 0.37 -32.39
CA ALA A 112 6.00 0.36 -31.27
C ALA A 112 4.76 1.21 -31.58
N VAL A 113 4.93 2.36 -32.23
CA VAL A 113 3.83 3.20 -32.69
C VAL A 113 2.99 2.46 -33.73
N ARG A 114 3.59 1.90 -34.76
CA ARG A 114 2.90 1.09 -35.80
C ARG A 114 2.08 -0.05 -35.18
N LYS A 115 2.67 -0.79 -34.22
CA LYS A 115 1.96 -1.85 -33.49
C LYS A 115 0.72 -1.34 -32.78
N ARG A 116 0.78 -0.14 -32.16
CA ARG A 116 -0.39 0.45 -31.48
C ARG A 116 -1.43 0.96 -32.46
N LEU A 117 -1.02 1.57 -33.57
CA LEU A 117 -1.91 2.07 -34.62
C LEU A 117 -2.56 0.94 -35.47
N SER A 118 -2.09 -0.30 -35.36
CA SER A 118 -2.74 -1.46 -36.01
C SER A 118 -3.97 -1.95 -35.23
N SER A 119 -4.25 -1.42 -34.05
CA SER A 119 -5.46 -1.73 -33.28
C SER A 119 -6.72 -1.29 -34.00
N LYS A 120 -7.79 -2.10 -33.88
CA LYS A 120 -9.14 -1.75 -34.36
C LYS A 120 -9.91 -0.84 -33.38
N SER A 121 -9.37 -0.62 -32.19
CA SER A 121 -9.97 0.26 -31.17
C SER A 121 -9.84 1.71 -31.61
N GLN A 122 -10.87 2.51 -31.33
CA GLN A 122 -10.85 3.96 -31.52
C GLN A 122 -10.08 4.69 -30.39
N PHE A 123 -9.67 3.97 -29.35
CA PHE A 123 -8.92 4.49 -28.21
C PHE A 123 -7.72 3.60 -27.91
N VAL A 124 -6.51 4.14 -28.08
CA VAL A 124 -5.26 3.42 -27.83
C VAL A 124 -4.26 4.35 -27.14
N TYR A 125 -3.85 4.02 -25.92
CA TYR A 125 -2.78 4.76 -25.26
C TYR A 125 -1.46 4.64 -26.02
N LEU A 126 -0.83 5.78 -26.29
CA LEU A 126 0.57 5.83 -26.76
C LEU A 126 1.52 5.94 -25.57
N LYS A 127 1.28 6.89 -24.69
CA LYS A 127 2.11 7.09 -23.51
C LYS A 127 1.24 7.54 -22.34
N ARG A 128 1.34 6.84 -21.21
CA ARG A 128 0.63 7.21 -19.99
C ARG A 128 1.54 7.96 -19.03
N GLN A 129 0.94 8.73 -18.16
CA GLN A 129 1.58 9.40 -17.01
C GLN A 129 2.76 10.30 -17.43
N LEU A 130 2.58 11.08 -18.47
CA LEU A 130 3.54 12.12 -18.90
C LEU A 130 3.47 13.34 -17.98
N ASP A 131 4.64 13.90 -17.75
CA ASP A 131 4.77 15.22 -17.16
C ASP A 131 3.95 16.25 -17.97
N PRO A 132 3.19 17.15 -17.32
CA PRO A 132 2.34 18.13 -17.99
C PRO A 132 3.09 18.96 -19.05
N GLN A 133 4.33 19.39 -18.76
CA GLN A 133 5.13 20.17 -19.72
C GLN A 133 5.48 19.37 -20.99
N LYS A 134 5.74 18.06 -20.85
CA LYS A 134 5.98 17.18 -22.01
C LYS A 134 4.70 16.99 -22.83
N ALA A 135 3.57 16.83 -22.15
CA ALA A 135 2.28 16.69 -22.82
C ALA A 135 1.89 17.98 -23.58
N ASP A 136 2.16 19.16 -23.01
CA ASP A 136 1.89 20.44 -23.68
C ASP A 136 2.77 20.64 -24.92
N ARG A 137 4.03 20.20 -24.89
CA ARG A 137 4.90 20.19 -26.09
C ARG A 137 4.34 19.30 -27.20
N ILE A 138 3.79 18.13 -26.85
CA ILE A 138 3.17 17.23 -27.84
C ILE A 138 1.87 17.86 -28.38
N ARG A 139 1.08 18.51 -27.52
CA ARG A 139 -0.15 19.20 -27.92
C ARG A 139 0.12 20.33 -28.91
N ALA A 140 1.18 21.09 -28.69
CA ALA A 140 1.60 22.19 -29.57
C ALA A 140 1.99 21.75 -31.00
N LEU A 141 2.18 20.42 -31.22
CA LEU A 141 2.45 19.88 -32.56
C LEU A 141 1.17 19.67 -33.38
N GLU A 142 -0.02 19.83 -32.79
CA GLU A 142 -1.35 19.73 -33.41
C GLU A 142 -1.48 18.50 -34.34
N LEU A 143 -1.08 17.33 -33.80
CA LEU A 143 -1.11 16.07 -34.56
C LEU A 143 -2.54 15.52 -34.62
N ASP A 144 -3.04 15.27 -35.82
CA ASP A 144 -4.38 14.72 -36.06
C ASP A 144 -4.54 13.35 -35.38
N GLY A 145 -5.70 13.16 -34.74
CA GLY A 145 -6.05 11.90 -34.08
C GLY A 145 -5.31 11.65 -32.75
N VAL A 146 -4.56 12.62 -32.23
CA VAL A 146 -3.86 12.57 -30.94
C VAL A 146 -4.64 13.38 -29.90
N PHE A 147 -4.92 12.73 -28.78
CA PHE A 147 -5.73 13.29 -27.70
C PHE A 147 -5.04 13.14 -26.36
N PHE A 148 -5.52 13.90 -25.36
CA PHE A 148 -4.95 13.93 -24.02
C PHE A 148 -6.03 13.68 -22.98
N GLU A 149 -5.70 12.85 -22.01
CA GLU A 149 -6.52 12.57 -20.84
C GLU A 149 -5.76 12.96 -19.57
N THR A 150 -6.48 13.45 -18.57
CA THR A 150 -5.89 13.70 -17.25
C THR A 150 -6.01 12.44 -16.43
N GLU A 151 -4.88 11.93 -15.98
CA GLU A 151 -4.76 10.84 -15.02
C GLU A 151 -4.03 11.35 -13.78
N TYR A 152 -3.96 10.52 -12.75
CA TYR A 152 -3.09 10.77 -11.59
C TYR A 152 -1.89 9.84 -11.64
N LYS A 153 -0.80 10.29 -11.04
CA LYS A 153 0.40 9.49 -10.80
C LYS A 153 0.80 9.60 -9.34
N ARG A 154 0.94 8.45 -8.72
CA ARG A 154 1.40 8.37 -7.34
C ARG A 154 2.86 8.77 -7.21
N PHE A 155 3.16 9.63 -6.27
CA PHE A 155 4.50 10.13 -5.95
C PHE A 155 4.78 9.92 -4.46
N TYR A 156 6.01 9.50 -4.15
CA TYR A 156 6.48 9.16 -2.82
C TYR A 156 7.63 10.10 -2.42
N PRO A 157 7.36 11.22 -1.73
CA PRO A 157 8.37 12.21 -1.37
C PRO A 157 9.52 11.63 -0.55
N ALA A 158 9.23 10.68 0.34
CA ALA A 158 10.23 9.99 1.17
C ALA A 158 11.14 9.02 0.40
N GLY A 159 10.85 8.72 -0.88
CA GLY A 159 11.68 7.85 -1.72
C GLY A 159 12.02 6.51 -1.07
N GLU A 160 13.32 6.22 -0.89
CA GLU A 160 13.82 4.98 -0.29
C GLU A 160 13.58 4.86 1.22
N VAL A 161 13.37 5.99 1.92
CA VAL A 161 13.37 6.06 3.39
C VAL A 161 12.15 5.35 3.98
N ALA A 162 11.00 5.42 3.32
CA ALA A 162 9.74 4.84 3.80
C ALA A 162 9.16 3.78 2.85
N SER A 163 9.88 3.40 1.79
CA SER A 163 9.37 2.52 0.72
C SER A 163 8.82 1.18 1.22
N HIS A 164 9.52 0.51 2.14
CA HIS A 164 9.09 -0.79 2.67
C HIS A 164 7.79 -0.72 3.49
N LEU A 165 7.53 0.41 4.14
CA LEU A 165 6.31 0.59 4.90
C LEU A 165 5.16 1.06 4.00
N VAL A 166 5.40 2.14 3.25
CA VAL A 166 4.37 2.74 2.40
C VAL A 166 4.01 1.83 1.23
N GLY A 167 5.00 1.18 0.62
CA GLY A 167 4.78 0.39 -0.59
C GLY A 167 4.67 1.27 -1.84
N PHE A 168 3.95 0.78 -2.84
CA PHE A 168 3.70 1.50 -4.08
C PHE A 168 2.42 1.02 -4.79
N THR A 169 1.95 1.83 -5.75
CA THR A 169 0.77 1.51 -6.58
C THR A 169 1.16 1.05 -7.98
N GLY A 170 0.27 0.37 -8.67
CA GLY A 170 0.33 0.14 -10.11
C GLY A 170 0.09 1.41 -10.92
N VAL A 171 0.10 1.28 -12.26
CA VAL A 171 -0.18 2.40 -13.18
C VAL A 171 -1.61 2.91 -13.05
N ASP A 172 -2.54 2.06 -12.65
CA ASP A 172 -3.96 2.38 -12.44
C ASP A 172 -4.26 2.77 -10.97
N GLU A 173 -3.21 3.17 -10.22
CA GLU A 173 -3.25 3.62 -8.82
C GLU A 173 -3.80 2.59 -7.81
N HIS A 174 -3.87 1.31 -8.15
CA HIS A 174 -4.15 0.25 -7.18
C HIS A 174 -2.89 -0.13 -6.39
N GLY A 175 -3.03 -0.29 -5.07
CA GLY A 175 -1.95 -0.70 -4.19
C GLY A 175 -1.38 -2.07 -4.58
N GLN A 176 -0.05 -2.17 -4.60
CA GLN A 176 0.66 -3.41 -4.95
C GLN A 176 1.44 -3.98 -3.75
N GLU A 177 1.92 -3.12 -2.88
CA GLU A 177 2.74 -3.47 -1.72
C GLU A 177 2.48 -2.53 -0.54
N GLY A 178 2.82 -2.98 0.67
CA GLY A 178 2.83 -2.17 1.87
C GLY A 178 1.46 -1.63 2.29
N ILE A 179 1.47 -0.45 2.91
CA ILE A 179 0.25 0.28 3.34
C ILE A 179 -0.64 0.63 2.14
N GLU A 180 -0.06 0.93 0.98
CA GLU A 180 -0.82 1.16 -0.25
C GLU A 180 -1.71 -0.03 -0.61
N LEU A 181 -1.23 -1.27 -0.40
CA LEU A 181 -2.01 -2.49 -0.62
C LEU A 181 -2.99 -2.76 0.52
N SER A 182 -2.55 -2.68 1.78
CA SER A 182 -3.40 -2.99 2.94
C SER A 182 -4.63 -2.10 3.02
N TYR A 183 -4.49 -0.84 2.65
CA TYR A 183 -5.55 0.17 2.73
C TYR A 183 -6.03 0.63 1.35
N ASP A 184 -5.87 -0.22 0.32
CA ASP A 184 -6.24 0.13 -1.06
C ASP A 184 -7.69 0.59 -1.17
N SER A 185 -8.63 -0.08 -0.52
CA SER A 185 -10.05 0.26 -0.54
C SER A 185 -10.37 1.63 0.08
N LEU A 186 -9.62 2.05 1.10
CA LEU A 186 -9.77 3.33 1.78
C LEU A 186 -9.15 4.47 0.95
N LEU A 187 -7.98 4.19 0.37
CA LEU A 187 -7.20 5.15 -0.39
C LEU A 187 -7.73 5.36 -1.80
N THR A 188 -8.40 4.37 -2.39
CA THR A 188 -8.91 4.43 -3.77
C THR A 188 -10.03 5.45 -3.90
N ALA A 189 -9.87 6.34 -4.88
CA ALA A 189 -10.85 7.35 -5.23
C ALA A 189 -11.98 6.79 -6.10
N GLU A 190 -13.16 7.35 -6.00
CA GLU A 190 -14.27 7.07 -6.90
C GLU A 190 -14.40 8.14 -7.97
N ALA A 191 -14.09 7.80 -9.23
CA ALA A 191 -14.24 8.71 -10.34
C ALA A 191 -15.71 9.16 -10.49
N GLY A 192 -15.88 10.46 -10.71
CA GLY A 192 -17.17 11.03 -11.08
C GLY A 192 -17.50 10.77 -12.54
N VAL A 193 -18.74 11.08 -12.90
CA VAL A 193 -19.26 10.92 -14.26
C VAL A 193 -20.08 12.13 -14.64
N LYS A 194 -19.77 12.76 -15.78
CA LYS A 194 -20.55 13.85 -16.35
C LYS A 194 -20.96 13.57 -17.80
N GLN A 195 -22.08 14.09 -18.18
CA GLN A 195 -22.53 14.15 -19.58
C GLN A 195 -22.05 15.46 -20.19
N VAL A 196 -21.36 15.37 -21.31
CA VAL A 196 -20.82 16.52 -22.05
C VAL A 196 -21.25 16.47 -23.51
N MET A 197 -21.37 17.64 -24.13
CA MET A 197 -21.54 17.77 -25.57
C MET A 197 -20.15 17.97 -26.19
N LYS A 198 -19.79 17.11 -27.16
CA LYS A 198 -18.51 17.20 -27.88
C LYS A 198 -18.72 17.55 -29.36
N ASN A 199 -17.76 18.33 -29.92
CA ASN A 199 -17.71 18.59 -31.35
C ASN A 199 -17.12 17.39 -32.14
N ALA A 200 -17.00 17.52 -33.45
CA ALA A 200 -16.40 16.51 -34.32
C ALA A 200 -14.90 16.27 -34.02
N HIS A 201 -14.23 17.21 -33.37
CA HIS A 201 -12.84 17.11 -32.91
C HIS A 201 -12.70 16.56 -31.49
N HIS A 202 -13.78 16.03 -30.90
CA HIS A 202 -13.85 15.51 -29.53
C HIS A 202 -13.62 16.53 -28.42
N GLU A 203 -13.68 17.84 -28.73
CA GLU A 203 -13.59 18.89 -27.73
C GLU A 203 -14.92 19.10 -27.03
N ILE A 204 -14.89 19.39 -25.72
CA ILE A 204 -16.09 19.67 -24.93
C ILE A 204 -16.60 21.05 -25.28
N ILE A 205 -17.82 21.13 -25.87
CA ILE A 205 -18.51 22.38 -26.14
C ILE A 205 -19.26 22.85 -24.90
N LYS A 206 -19.89 21.92 -24.18
CA LYS A 206 -20.76 22.22 -23.04
C LYS A 206 -20.89 21.04 -22.09
N ASP A 207 -20.85 21.34 -20.78
CA ASP A 207 -21.25 20.42 -19.74
C ASP A 207 -22.79 20.39 -19.65
N ILE A 208 -23.40 19.23 -19.76
CA ILE A 208 -24.87 19.08 -19.78
C ILE A 208 -25.38 18.72 -18.39
N LYS A 209 -24.81 17.67 -17.76
CA LYS A 209 -25.28 17.16 -16.48
C LYS A 209 -24.16 16.43 -15.73
N LEU A 210 -24.07 16.69 -14.43
CA LEU A 210 -23.32 15.85 -13.51
C LEU A 210 -24.15 14.60 -13.20
N VAL A 211 -23.65 13.42 -13.54
CA VAL A 211 -24.31 12.12 -13.30
C VAL A 211 -23.92 11.55 -11.96
N LYS A 212 -22.60 11.58 -11.65
CA LYS A 212 -22.03 11.15 -10.38
C LYS A 212 -20.91 12.13 -10.00
N ALA A 213 -20.91 12.60 -8.76
CA ALA A 213 -19.79 13.41 -8.26
C ALA A 213 -18.54 12.53 -8.09
N ALA A 214 -17.36 13.12 -8.30
CA ALA A 214 -16.10 12.49 -7.96
C ALA A 214 -15.91 12.52 -6.44
N THR A 215 -15.34 11.45 -5.87
CA THR A 215 -14.99 11.38 -4.45
C THR A 215 -13.53 10.97 -4.33
N ASP A 216 -12.73 11.85 -3.74
CA ASP A 216 -11.32 11.56 -3.48
C ASP A 216 -11.18 10.45 -2.43
N GLY A 217 -10.10 9.70 -2.48
CA GLY A 217 -9.75 8.70 -1.47
C GLY A 217 -9.49 9.35 -0.11
N GLN A 218 -9.67 8.59 0.95
CA GLN A 218 -9.50 9.09 2.30
C GLN A 218 -8.01 9.23 2.65
N ARG A 219 -7.68 10.28 3.39
CA ARG A 219 -6.33 10.51 3.92
C ARG A 219 -6.03 9.52 5.03
N LEU A 220 -4.83 8.92 5.01
CA LEU A 220 -4.36 7.97 6.01
C LEU A 220 -3.13 8.52 6.74
N ALA A 221 -3.20 8.61 8.08
CA ALA A 221 -2.07 9.01 8.90
C ALA A 221 -1.40 7.78 9.53
N LEU A 222 -0.10 7.60 9.26
CA LEU A 222 0.72 6.56 9.86
C LEU A 222 1.28 7.02 11.20
N SER A 223 1.67 6.06 12.04
CA SER A 223 2.26 6.31 13.35
C SER A 223 3.72 6.75 13.28
N ILE A 224 4.43 6.53 12.15
CA ILE A 224 5.83 6.88 12.02
C ILE A 224 6.09 8.38 12.11
N ASP A 225 7.25 8.76 12.66
CA ASP A 225 7.80 10.12 12.62
C ASP A 225 8.92 10.15 11.59
N MET A 226 8.76 10.93 10.52
CA MET A 226 9.73 10.97 9.42
C MET A 226 11.14 11.40 9.84
N ARG A 227 11.28 12.16 10.92
CA ARG A 227 12.59 12.53 11.46
C ARG A 227 13.31 11.31 12.03
N LEU A 228 12.60 10.48 12.83
CA LEU A 228 13.13 9.24 13.38
C LEU A 228 13.35 8.20 12.26
N GLN A 229 12.41 8.08 11.33
CA GLN A 229 12.50 7.20 10.18
C GLN A 229 13.75 7.51 9.34
N TYR A 230 14.03 8.80 9.08
CA TYR A 230 15.21 9.22 8.32
C TYR A 230 16.51 8.91 9.06
N ILE A 231 16.58 9.21 10.36
CA ILE A 231 17.76 8.89 11.19
C ILE A 231 18.00 7.38 11.20
N ALA A 232 16.96 6.58 11.47
CA ALA A 232 17.02 5.13 11.48
C ALA A 232 17.49 4.57 10.12
N TYR A 233 16.95 5.10 9.02
CA TYR A 233 17.35 4.72 7.67
C TYR A 233 18.83 5.00 7.41
N ARG A 234 19.31 6.21 7.73
CA ARG A 234 20.70 6.63 7.52
C ARG A 234 21.67 5.75 8.29
N GLU A 235 21.42 5.56 9.59
CA GLU A 235 22.31 4.80 10.47
C GLU A 235 22.30 3.30 10.10
N LEU A 236 21.15 2.74 9.80
CA LEU A 236 21.06 1.35 9.35
C LEU A 236 21.78 1.12 8.02
N LYS A 237 21.61 2.04 7.05
CA LYS A 237 22.31 1.97 5.75
C LYS A 237 23.84 2.05 5.93
N ALA A 238 24.30 2.94 6.80
CA ALA A 238 25.71 3.07 7.13
C ALA A 238 26.26 1.78 7.78
N ALA A 239 25.55 1.22 8.76
CA ALA A 239 25.94 -0.02 9.43
C ALA A 239 26.01 -1.20 8.46
N VAL A 240 24.94 -1.44 7.67
CA VAL A 240 24.90 -2.54 6.69
C VAL A 240 26.04 -2.43 5.69
N THR A 241 26.35 -1.21 5.23
CA THR A 241 27.45 -0.96 4.29
C THR A 241 28.82 -1.20 4.94
N SER A 242 29.07 -0.64 6.14
CA SER A 242 30.37 -0.75 6.85
C SER A 242 30.68 -2.19 7.20
N TYR A 243 29.72 -2.94 7.69
CA TYR A 243 29.90 -4.33 8.09
C TYR A 243 29.70 -5.33 6.95
N LYS A 244 29.39 -4.84 5.74
CA LYS A 244 29.09 -5.68 4.56
C LYS A 244 28.01 -6.72 4.87
N ALA A 245 27.03 -6.33 5.69
CA ALA A 245 25.92 -7.20 6.04
C ALA A 245 25.01 -7.44 4.84
N LYS A 246 24.39 -8.62 4.75
CA LYS A 246 23.46 -8.96 3.68
C LYS A 246 22.18 -8.14 3.78
N SER A 247 21.73 -7.88 4.99
CA SER A 247 20.52 -7.12 5.28
C SER A 247 20.53 -6.61 6.72
N GLY A 248 19.63 -5.71 7.03
CA GLY A 248 19.37 -5.23 8.37
C GLY A 248 17.97 -4.66 8.50
N SER A 249 17.44 -4.65 9.72
CA SER A 249 16.16 -4.03 10.06
C SER A 249 16.30 -3.23 11.35
N MET A 250 15.55 -2.14 11.47
CA MET A 250 15.44 -1.35 12.68
C MET A 250 13.99 -0.98 12.93
N VAL A 251 13.53 -1.17 14.15
CA VAL A 251 12.18 -0.84 14.61
C VAL A 251 12.29 0.08 15.83
N ILE A 252 11.58 1.19 15.82
CA ILE A 252 11.42 2.07 16.98
C ILE A 252 9.95 2.07 17.35
N LEU A 253 9.64 1.66 18.58
CA LEU A 253 8.30 1.54 19.11
C LEU A 253 8.10 2.48 20.30
N ASP A 254 6.97 3.17 20.34
CA ASP A 254 6.54 3.89 21.55
C ASP A 254 6.01 2.87 22.57
N VAL A 255 6.68 2.79 23.71
CA VAL A 255 6.40 1.75 24.72
C VAL A 255 5.04 1.91 25.40
N HIS A 256 4.53 3.14 25.49
CA HIS A 256 3.27 3.44 26.16
C HIS A 256 2.06 3.34 25.24
N SER A 257 2.24 3.60 23.94
CA SER A 257 1.12 3.57 22.98
C SER A 257 1.12 2.34 22.09
N GLY A 258 2.27 1.68 21.88
CA GLY A 258 2.44 0.61 20.92
C GLY A 258 2.52 1.11 19.47
N GLU A 259 2.60 2.44 19.24
CA GLU A 259 2.77 3.01 17.90
C GLU A 259 4.20 2.77 17.39
N VAL A 260 4.33 2.36 16.14
CA VAL A 260 5.64 2.25 15.46
C VAL A 260 6.07 3.64 15.01
N LEU A 261 7.15 4.16 15.61
CA LEU A 261 7.70 5.49 15.29
C LEU A 261 8.68 5.46 14.11
N ALA A 262 9.36 4.33 13.90
CA ALA A 262 10.18 4.09 12.71
C ALA A 262 10.25 2.58 12.41
N LEU A 263 10.26 2.25 11.13
CA LEU A 263 10.44 0.89 10.63
C LEU A 263 11.22 0.96 9.31
N VAL A 264 12.47 0.52 9.35
CA VAL A 264 13.39 0.57 8.22
C VAL A 264 14.04 -0.76 7.96
N ASN A 265 14.32 -1.02 6.68
CA ASN A 265 15.02 -2.21 6.22
C ASN A 265 16.13 -1.83 5.23
N GLN A 266 17.16 -2.66 5.16
CA GLN A 266 18.21 -2.61 4.14
C GLN A 266 18.44 -4.02 3.57
N PRO A 267 18.71 -4.15 2.24
CA PRO A 267 18.71 -3.09 1.22
C PRO A 267 17.32 -2.51 0.98
N SER A 268 17.26 -1.24 0.52
CA SER A 268 16.03 -0.52 0.23
C SER A 268 15.86 -0.30 -1.29
N TYR A 269 14.70 0.23 -1.70
CA TYR A 269 14.36 0.55 -3.08
C TYR A 269 13.66 1.91 -3.17
N ASN A 270 13.70 2.52 -4.36
CA ASN A 270 12.97 3.76 -4.61
C ASN A 270 11.59 3.45 -5.23
N ALA A 271 10.51 3.75 -4.51
CA ALA A 271 9.13 3.52 -4.99
C ALA A 271 8.78 4.35 -6.25
N ASN A 272 9.49 5.47 -6.50
CA ASN A 272 9.29 6.31 -7.69
C ASN A 272 10.02 5.79 -8.93
N ASP A 273 11.11 5.01 -8.76
CA ASP A 273 11.88 4.40 -9.85
C ASP A 273 11.94 2.88 -9.68
N ARG A 274 11.12 2.20 -10.45
CA ARG A 274 11.01 0.74 -10.42
C ARG A 274 11.79 0.03 -11.54
N SER A 275 12.60 0.76 -12.29
CA SER A 275 13.38 0.19 -13.41
C SER A 275 14.42 -0.83 -12.96
N GLN A 276 14.89 -0.71 -11.71
CA GLN A 276 15.88 -1.60 -11.09
C GLN A 276 15.34 -2.33 -9.85
N LEU A 277 14.02 -2.52 -9.79
CA LEU A 277 13.37 -3.16 -8.65
C LEU A 277 13.70 -4.66 -8.61
N LEU A 278 14.37 -5.07 -7.54
CA LEU A 278 14.64 -6.47 -7.23
C LEU A 278 13.64 -6.96 -6.16
N PRO A 279 12.98 -8.12 -6.35
CA PRO A 279 12.00 -8.63 -5.40
C PRO A 279 12.54 -8.77 -3.96
N GLU A 280 13.81 -9.16 -3.81
CA GLU A 280 14.47 -9.26 -2.51
C GLU A 280 14.60 -7.91 -1.78
N ASN A 281 14.67 -6.79 -2.52
CA ASN A 281 14.76 -5.45 -1.93
C ASN A 281 13.40 -4.88 -1.53
N MET A 282 12.28 -5.50 -1.98
CA MET A 282 10.93 -5.07 -1.64
C MET A 282 10.47 -5.57 -0.27
N ARG A 283 11.08 -6.65 0.23
CA ARG A 283 10.65 -7.32 1.47
C ARG A 283 10.75 -6.39 2.68
N ASN A 284 9.65 -6.23 3.39
CA ASN A 284 9.66 -5.60 4.72
C ASN A 284 10.17 -6.62 5.75
N ARG A 285 11.51 -6.75 5.84
CA ARG A 285 12.17 -7.77 6.65
C ARG A 285 11.81 -7.68 8.12
N ALA A 286 11.55 -6.48 8.63
CA ALA A 286 11.17 -6.27 10.02
C ALA A 286 9.87 -6.99 10.42
N LEU A 287 8.95 -7.24 9.45
CA LEU A 287 7.66 -7.90 9.66
C LEU A 287 7.60 -9.32 9.08
N ILE A 288 8.43 -9.60 8.05
CA ILE A 288 8.32 -10.84 7.26
C ILE A 288 9.44 -11.83 7.57
N ASP A 289 10.69 -11.36 7.82
CA ASP A 289 11.80 -12.26 8.06
C ASP A 289 11.80 -12.74 9.51
N LEU A 290 11.95 -14.05 9.69
CA LEU A 290 12.02 -14.71 11.00
C LEU A 290 13.45 -15.07 11.32
N PHE A 291 13.83 -14.90 12.59
CA PHE A 291 15.14 -15.29 13.11
C PHE A 291 15.02 -15.81 14.54
N GLU A 292 15.96 -16.65 14.96
CA GLU A 292 16.10 -17.03 16.36
C GLU A 292 16.67 -15.82 17.14
N PRO A 293 15.97 -15.35 18.19
CA PRO A 293 16.37 -14.13 18.90
C PRO A 293 17.63 -14.30 19.74
N GLY A 294 18.02 -15.55 20.04
CA GLY A 294 19.22 -15.84 20.82
C GLY A 294 19.17 -15.19 22.20
N SER A 295 20.32 -14.75 22.69
CA SER A 295 20.47 -14.17 24.04
C SER A 295 19.55 -12.99 24.36
N THR A 296 18.88 -12.40 23.38
CA THR A 296 17.92 -11.30 23.62
C THR A 296 16.66 -11.79 24.37
N VAL A 297 16.42 -13.10 24.51
CA VAL A 297 15.30 -13.60 25.33
C VAL A 297 15.66 -13.81 26.80
N LYS A 298 16.95 -13.79 27.18
CA LYS A 298 17.37 -14.05 28.56
C LYS A 298 16.71 -13.18 29.63
N PRO A 299 16.42 -11.88 29.36
CA PRO A 299 15.64 -11.08 30.30
C PRO A 299 14.26 -11.70 30.59
N PHE A 300 13.60 -12.31 29.60
CA PHE A 300 12.30 -12.97 29.79
C PHE A 300 12.45 -14.27 30.59
N THR A 301 13.52 -15.01 30.43
CA THR A 301 13.83 -16.18 31.27
C THR A 301 14.01 -15.78 32.73
N VAL A 302 14.74 -14.69 32.99
CA VAL A 302 14.92 -14.14 34.35
C VAL A 302 13.58 -13.62 34.91
N MET A 303 12.76 -12.96 34.06
CA MET A 303 11.41 -12.56 34.46
C MET A 303 10.56 -13.75 34.90
N ALA A 304 10.61 -14.87 34.17
CA ALA A 304 9.88 -16.07 34.54
C ALA A 304 10.39 -16.67 35.88
N ALA A 305 11.69 -16.61 36.12
CA ALA A 305 12.28 -17.03 37.38
C ALA A 305 11.80 -16.19 38.56
N LEU A 306 11.80 -14.87 38.41
CA LEU A 306 11.30 -13.97 39.45
C LEU A 306 9.78 -14.09 39.66
N GLU A 307 9.01 -14.29 38.59
CA GLU A 307 7.55 -14.49 38.67
C GLU A 307 7.17 -15.82 39.39
N SER A 308 7.99 -16.88 39.27
CA SER A 308 7.74 -18.15 39.92
C SER A 308 7.77 -18.05 41.45
N GLY A 309 8.55 -17.11 41.97
CA GLY A 309 8.83 -16.98 43.41
C GLY A 309 9.89 -17.96 43.92
N ASP A 310 10.43 -18.83 43.08
CA ASP A 310 11.53 -19.76 43.43
C ASP A 310 12.88 -19.08 43.38
N PHE A 311 12.95 -17.93 42.70
CA PHE A 311 14.14 -17.09 42.56
C PHE A 311 13.86 -15.65 42.99
N ASP A 312 14.86 -15.02 43.52
CA ASP A 312 14.92 -13.58 43.84
C ASP A 312 16.20 -12.93 43.34
N THR A 313 16.34 -11.62 43.51
CA THR A 313 17.50 -10.85 43.05
C THR A 313 18.79 -11.27 43.67
N SER A 314 18.77 -11.95 44.84
CA SER A 314 19.95 -12.49 45.58
C SER A 314 20.29 -13.94 45.21
N SER A 315 19.45 -14.59 44.39
CA SER A 315 19.65 -16.00 44.00
C SER A 315 20.96 -16.20 43.25
N ILE A 316 21.73 -17.19 43.71
CA ILE A 316 23.05 -17.50 43.14
C ILE A 316 22.96 -18.75 42.25
N ILE A 317 23.39 -18.61 41.01
CA ILE A 317 23.49 -19.70 40.04
C ILE A 317 24.95 -20.14 39.92
N ASP A 318 25.20 -21.43 40.15
CA ASP A 318 26.53 -22.01 40.01
C ASP A 318 26.82 -22.38 38.54
N THR A 319 27.65 -21.61 37.86
CA THR A 319 28.07 -21.84 36.48
C THR A 319 29.47 -22.47 36.39
N THR A 320 30.02 -22.97 37.50
CA THR A 320 31.34 -23.56 37.59
C THR A 320 31.62 -24.57 36.49
N LYS A 321 32.81 -24.54 35.94
CA LYS A 321 33.37 -25.17 34.75
C LYS A 321 32.95 -24.51 33.44
N GLY A 322 32.04 -23.51 33.43
CA GLY A 322 31.61 -22.84 32.22
C GLY A 322 30.84 -23.71 31.21
N PHE A 323 30.35 -24.86 31.64
CA PHE A 323 29.46 -25.70 30.83
C PHE A 323 28.53 -26.57 31.71
N ILE A 324 27.40 -26.96 31.11
CA ILE A 324 26.48 -27.95 31.64
C ILE A 324 26.27 -29.05 30.59
N ARG A 325 26.30 -30.32 31.04
CA ARG A 325 26.04 -31.48 30.19
C ARG A 325 24.60 -31.93 30.40
N LEU A 326 23.85 -32.00 29.31
CA LEU A 326 22.48 -32.45 29.27
C LEU A 326 22.41 -33.63 28.30
N ASP A 327 22.28 -34.82 28.84
CA ASP A 327 22.37 -36.07 28.09
C ASP A 327 23.64 -36.19 27.23
N LYS A 328 23.45 -36.20 25.90
CA LYS A 328 24.54 -36.30 24.91
C LYS A 328 25.04 -34.93 24.41
N LYS A 329 24.43 -33.82 24.84
CA LYS A 329 24.76 -32.47 24.42
C LYS A 329 25.30 -31.65 25.59
N SER A 330 26.01 -30.57 25.29
CA SER A 330 26.50 -29.64 26.29
C SER A 330 26.19 -28.19 25.87
N VAL A 331 25.83 -27.37 26.85
CA VAL A 331 25.70 -25.95 26.73
C VAL A 331 26.93 -25.30 27.32
N PHE A 332 27.50 -24.31 26.66
CA PHE A 332 28.75 -23.66 27.05
C PHE A 332 28.54 -22.17 27.25
N ASP A 333 29.26 -21.61 28.23
CA ASP A 333 29.55 -20.19 28.36
C ASP A 333 30.87 -19.86 27.66
N ILE A 334 31.13 -18.57 27.46
CA ILE A 334 32.44 -18.10 26.93
C ILE A 334 33.59 -18.48 27.84
N LYS A 335 33.34 -18.50 29.15
CA LYS A 335 34.31 -18.90 30.19
C LYS A 335 33.60 -19.37 31.46
N ASP A 336 34.33 -19.93 32.40
CA ASP A 336 33.83 -20.21 33.75
C ASP A 336 33.58 -18.87 34.50
N TYR A 337 32.35 -18.63 34.90
CA TYR A 337 31.97 -17.46 35.70
C TYR A 337 31.83 -17.77 37.19
N GLY A 338 31.92 -19.07 37.58
CA GLY A 338 31.75 -19.54 38.96
C GLY A 338 30.29 -19.38 39.43
N LYS A 339 30.14 -18.92 40.67
CA LYS A 339 28.84 -18.65 41.29
C LYS A 339 28.47 -17.21 41.06
N ILE A 340 27.37 -16.96 40.33
CA ILE A 340 26.92 -15.62 39.87
C ILE A 340 25.44 -15.40 40.20
N ASP A 341 25.07 -14.15 40.45
CA ASP A 341 23.69 -13.72 40.63
C ASP A 341 22.94 -13.55 39.28
N LEU A 342 21.64 -13.31 39.33
CA LEU A 342 20.80 -13.14 38.14
C LEU A 342 21.23 -11.91 37.28
N ALA A 343 21.69 -10.82 37.92
CA ALA A 343 22.18 -9.64 37.20
C ALA A 343 23.45 -9.99 36.41
N THR A 344 24.34 -10.76 37.00
CA THR A 344 25.55 -11.26 36.32
C THR A 344 25.25 -12.27 35.22
N VAL A 345 24.21 -13.13 35.39
CA VAL A 345 23.71 -14.02 34.32
C VAL A 345 23.34 -13.20 33.10
N LEU A 346 22.64 -12.08 33.28
CA LEU A 346 22.24 -11.18 32.16
C LEU A 346 23.44 -10.44 31.60
N SER A 347 24.25 -9.78 32.43
CA SER A 347 25.36 -8.92 31.98
C SER A 347 26.50 -9.70 31.31
N LYS A 348 26.75 -10.95 31.72
CA LYS A 348 27.71 -11.87 31.08
C LYS A 348 27.07 -12.73 30.00
N SER A 349 25.76 -12.62 29.84
CA SER A 349 24.99 -13.41 28.88
C SER A 349 25.24 -14.92 29.04
N SER A 350 25.23 -15.43 30.27
CA SER A 350 25.53 -16.82 30.59
C SER A 350 24.45 -17.75 30.05
N ASN A 351 24.83 -18.65 29.14
CA ASN A 351 23.95 -19.71 28.65
C ASN A 351 23.76 -20.80 29.72
N VAL A 352 24.82 -21.12 30.46
CA VAL A 352 24.79 -22.06 31.54
C VAL A 352 23.88 -21.58 32.66
N GLY A 353 23.97 -20.28 33.00
CA GLY A 353 23.13 -19.66 33.99
C GLY A 353 21.65 -19.76 33.65
N THR A 354 21.26 -19.29 32.44
CA THR A 354 19.86 -19.37 32.03
C THR A 354 19.35 -20.81 31.82
N SER A 355 20.21 -21.74 31.37
CA SER A 355 19.84 -23.14 31.26
C SER A 355 19.51 -23.75 32.63
N LYS A 356 20.32 -23.46 33.66
CA LYS A 356 20.06 -23.93 35.02
C LYS A 356 18.74 -23.40 35.58
N ILE A 357 18.51 -22.09 35.41
CA ILE A 357 17.24 -21.43 35.74
C ILE A 357 16.07 -22.17 35.07
N ALA A 358 16.16 -22.41 33.76
CA ALA A 358 15.08 -23.06 33.00
C ALA A 358 14.86 -24.52 33.38
N LEU A 359 15.90 -25.23 33.86
CA LEU A 359 15.77 -26.62 34.31
C LEU A 359 15.12 -26.71 35.67
N ASP A 360 15.31 -25.73 36.54
CA ASP A 360 14.70 -25.64 37.85
C ASP A 360 13.25 -25.09 37.78
N LEU A 361 12.88 -24.36 36.73
CA LEU A 361 11.52 -23.87 36.50
C LEU A 361 10.62 -24.93 35.88
N ASP A 362 9.31 -24.86 36.20
CA ASP A 362 8.32 -25.50 35.35
C ASP A 362 8.34 -24.84 33.97
N ILE A 363 8.39 -25.64 32.91
CA ILE A 363 8.45 -25.19 31.55
C ILE A 363 7.26 -24.29 31.17
N ASP A 364 6.08 -24.58 31.72
CA ASP A 364 4.86 -23.80 31.46
C ASP A 364 4.98 -22.36 32.00
N GLN A 365 5.77 -22.13 33.06
CA GLN A 365 6.05 -20.78 33.57
C GLN A 365 6.86 -19.98 32.56
N MET A 366 7.97 -20.54 32.05
CA MET A 366 8.85 -19.85 31.09
C MET A 366 8.17 -19.69 29.73
N GLN A 367 7.64 -20.78 29.17
CA GLN A 367 6.94 -20.77 27.87
C GLN A 367 5.68 -19.88 27.92
N GLY A 368 4.91 -19.97 29.01
CA GLY A 368 3.73 -19.15 29.22
C GLY A 368 4.06 -17.65 29.28
N LEU A 369 5.16 -17.24 29.95
CA LEU A 369 5.60 -15.85 29.93
C LEU A 369 6.01 -15.40 28.53
N PHE A 370 6.76 -16.22 27.79
CA PHE A 370 7.15 -15.92 26.40
C PHE A 370 5.93 -15.69 25.50
N ALA A 371 4.90 -16.55 25.64
CA ALA A 371 3.64 -16.40 24.92
C ALA A 371 2.90 -15.12 25.34
N ARG A 372 2.76 -14.85 26.64
CA ARG A 372 2.13 -13.60 27.12
C ARG A 372 2.87 -12.35 26.64
N ALA A 373 4.21 -12.39 26.57
CA ALA A 373 5.03 -11.32 26.02
C ALA A 373 4.86 -11.16 24.50
N GLY A 374 4.22 -12.14 23.85
CA GLY A 374 3.89 -12.11 22.43
C GLY A 374 4.97 -12.65 21.49
N LEU A 375 5.92 -13.43 22.02
CA LEU A 375 6.90 -14.14 21.18
C LEU A 375 6.19 -15.27 20.43
N GLY A 376 6.40 -15.34 19.11
CA GLY A 376 5.74 -16.32 18.25
C GLY A 376 4.26 -16.02 17.92
N GLU A 377 3.77 -14.83 18.20
CA GLU A 377 2.38 -14.39 17.99
C GLU A 377 2.31 -13.24 16.97
N TYR A 378 1.30 -13.18 16.11
CA TYR A 378 1.08 -12.03 15.23
C TYR A 378 1.00 -10.73 16.03
N CYS A 379 1.63 -9.68 15.51
CA CYS A 379 1.43 -8.32 16.01
C CYS A 379 0.10 -7.72 15.55
N ALA A 380 -0.52 -8.33 14.54
CA ALA A 380 -1.79 -7.91 13.92
C ALA A 380 -1.72 -6.46 13.40
N THR A 381 -0.59 -6.10 12.78
CA THR A 381 -0.35 -4.75 12.26
C THR A 381 -1.19 -4.44 11.02
N GLY A 382 -1.80 -5.45 10.37
CA GLY A 382 -2.49 -5.33 9.10
C GLY A 382 -1.56 -5.20 7.90
N PHE A 383 -0.25 -5.38 8.09
CA PHE A 383 0.73 -5.33 7.00
C PHE A 383 0.69 -6.62 6.17
N PRO A 384 0.76 -6.53 4.80
CA PRO A 384 0.70 -7.72 3.96
C PRO A 384 1.89 -8.66 4.20
N GLY A 385 1.61 -9.94 4.41
CA GLY A 385 2.65 -10.95 4.59
C GLY A 385 3.32 -10.96 5.96
N GLU A 386 2.82 -10.21 6.95
CA GLU A 386 3.31 -10.29 8.33
C GLU A 386 3.41 -11.75 8.79
N GLN A 387 4.52 -12.12 9.44
CA GLN A 387 4.78 -13.48 9.95
C GLN A 387 4.58 -13.55 11.45
N ALA A 388 3.96 -14.65 11.91
CA ALA A 388 3.71 -14.87 13.33
C ALA A 388 4.95 -15.27 14.14
N GLY A 389 5.98 -15.79 13.47
CA GLY A 389 7.05 -16.48 14.19
C GLY A 389 6.64 -17.88 14.68
N TYR A 390 7.43 -18.43 15.58
CA TYR A 390 7.17 -19.74 16.15
C TYR A 390 7.66 -19.78 17.60
N LEU A 391 6.78 -20.13 18.52
CA LEU A 391 7.09 -20.48 19.90
C LEU A 391 6.72 -21.96 20.09
N PRO A 392 7.68 -22.87 20.39
CA PRO A 392 7.38 -24.27 20.55
C PRO A 392 6.46 -24.52 21.76
N ASN A 393 5.51 -25.43 21.59
CA ASN A 393 4.63 -25.92 22.64
C ASN A 393 4.63 -27.45 22.58
N HIS A 394 5.58 -28.10 23.26
CA HIS A 394 5.73 -29.54 23.27
C HIS A 394 4.92 -30.13 24.39
N GLN A 395 4.27 -31.29 24.16
CA GLN A 395 3.62 -32.08 25.22
C GLN A 395 4.64 -32.65 26.21
N LYS A 396 5.87 -32.90 25.75
CA LYS A 396 7.00 -33.36 26.57
C LYS A 396 8.22 -32.60 26.17
N TRP A 397 8.89 -32.04 27.16
CA TRP A 397 10.12 -31.30 27.01
C TRP A 397 11.29 -32.10 27.53
N ASP A 398 12.36 -32.22 26.76
CA ASP A 398 13.64 -32.69 27.27
C ASP A 398 14.47 -31.52 27.82
N ASP A 399 15.48 -31.81 28.61
CA ASP A 399 16.30 -30.82 29.30
C ASP A 399 17.06 -29.89 28.29
N ILE A 400 17.46 -30.45 27.16
CA ILE A 400 18.15 -29.67 26.15
C ILE A 400 17.22 -28.71 25.43
N GLN A 401 15.95 -29.07 25.23
CA GLN A 401 14.96 -28.20 24.65
C GLN A 401 14.63 -27.04 25.60
N LYS A 402 14.43 -27.31 26.90
CA LYS A 402 14.24 -26.28 27.93
C LYS A 402 15.44 -25.31 27.97
N ALA A 403 16.67 -25.86 28.02
CA ALA A 403 17.87 -25.09 28.03
C ALA A 403 17.99 -24.18 26.78
N ASN A 404 17.76 -24.76 25.58
CA ASN A 404 17.82 -23.99 24.33
C ASN A 404 16.80 -22.84 24.30
N LEU A 405 15.57 -23.08 24.72
CA LEU A 405 14.54 -22.07 24.78
C LEU A 405 14.96 -20.89 25.68
N SER A 406 15.63 -21.17 26.82
CA SER A 406 16.03 -20.16 27.81
C SER A 406 16.99 -19.10 27.29
N PHE A 407 17.76 -19.42 26.25
CA PHE A 407 18.68 -18.47 25.61
C PHE A 407 18.37 -18.22 24.12
N GLY A 408 17.13 -18.51 23.71
CA GLY A 408 16.56 -18.02 22.46
C GLY A 408 16.81 -18.88 21.23
N HIS A 409 17.05 -20.19 21.42
CA HIS A 409 17.11 -21.17 20.34
C HIS A 409 15.85 -22.05 20.31
N GLY A 410 15.46 -22.47 19.10
CA GLY A 410 14.26 -23.29 18.91
C GLY A 410 12.96 -22.50 18.85
N LEU A 411 13.01 -21.16 18.97
CA LEU A 411 11.89 -20.28 18.65
C LEU A 411 12.31 -19.31 17.56
N SER A 412 11.34 -18.69 16.87
CA SER A 412 11.61 -17.66 15.89
C SER A 412 10.64 -16.49 16.01
N VAL A 413 11.14 -15.29 15.78
CA VAL A 413 10.39 -14.04 15.86
C VAL A 413 10.76 -13.13 14.72
N ASN A 414 9.94 -12.12 14.43
CA ASN A 414 10.33 -10.98 13.61
C ASN A 414 10.79 -9.81 14.50
N ALA A 415 11.37 -8.76 13.88
CA ALA A 415 11.93 -7.63 14.63
C ALA A 415 10.84 -6.83 15.38
N VAL A 416 9.64 -6.71 14.83
CA VAL A 416 8.52 -6.00 15.47
C VAL A 416 8.02 -6.76 16.70
N GLN A 417 7.95 -8.08 16.63
CA GLN A 417 7.59 -8.93 17.80
C GLN A 417 8.61 -8.76 18.93
N LEU A 418 9.91 -8.79 18.62
CA LEU A 418 10.94 -8.61 19.61
C LEU A 418 10.87 -7.21 20.24
N ALA A 419 10.66 -6.17 19.44
CA ALA A 419 10.47 -4.80 19.94
C ALA A 419 9.23 -4.69 20.86
N ARG A 420 8.11 -5.32 20.49
CA ARG A 420 6.89 -5.39 21.32
C ARG A 420 7.15 -6.11 22.64
N ALA A 421 7.87 -7.22 22.62
CA ALA A 421 8.22 -7.95 23.85
C ALA A 421 9.06 -7.08 24.78
N TYR A 422 10.09 -6.40 24.27
CA TYR A 422 10.89 -5.47 25.05
C TYR A 422 10.10 -4.25 25.57
N ALA A 423 9.09 -3.80 24.83
CA ALA A 423 8.17 -2.77 25.29
C ALA A 423 7.43 -3.19 26.57
N VAL A 424 7.13 -4.48 26.77
CA VAL A 424 6.56 -5.01 28.02
C VAL A 424 7.47 -4.74 29.21
N ILE A 425 8.79 -4.97 29.06
CA ILE A 425 9.79 -4.70 30.10
C ILE A 425 9.83 -3.19 30.41
N ALA A 426 9.82 -2.36 29.38
CA ALA A 426 9.92 -0.92 29.52
C ALA A 426 8.64 -0.26 30.02
N ASN A 427 7.45 -0.89 29.83
CA ASN A 427 6.14 -0.39 30.20
C ASN A 427 5.53 -1.12 31.42
N ASP A 428 6.33 -1.36 32.44
CA ASP A 428 5.88 -1.94 33.72
C ASP A 428 5.03 -3.22 33.58
N GLY A 429 5.35 -4.05 32.59
CA GLY A 429 4.71 -5.33 32.35
C GLY A 429 3.39 -5.28 31.56
N ILE A 430 3.09 -4.17 30.90
CA ILE A 430 1.90 -4.02 30.07
C ILE A 430 2.26 -4.17 28.61
N LYS A 431 1.61 -5.09 27.88
CA LYS A 431 1.69 -5.27 26.44
C LYS A 431 0.61 -4.47 25.72
N HIS A 432 1.00 -3.59 24.81
CA HIS A 432 0.07 -2.90 23.92
C HIS A 432 0.02 -3.55 22.53
N PRO A 433 -1.13 -3.50 21.85
CA PRO A 433 -1.20 -3.83 20.42
C PRO A 433 -0.31 -2.89 19.61
N VAL A 434 0.43 -3.45 18.66
CA VAL A 434 1.27 -2.67 17.73
C VAL A 434 0.38 -1.93 16.73
N SER A 435 0.66 -0.65 16.48
CA SER A 435 -0.05 0.14 15.48
C SER A 435 0.92 0.76 14.47
N LEU A 436 0.64 0.55 13.18
CA LEU A 436 1.27 1.29 12.07
C LEU A 436 0.49 2.56 11.73
N LEU A 437 -0.75 2.68 12.24
CA LEU A 437 -1.56 3.88 12.08
C LEU A 437 -1.41 4.78 13.30
N LYS A 438 -1.48 6.09 13.05
CA LYS A 438 -1.55 7.09 14.12
C LYS A 438 -2.83 6.88 14.93
N LEU A 439 -2.66 6.68 16.22
CA LEU A 439 -3.79 6.65 17.16
C LEU A 439 -4.42 8.03 17.32
N SER A 440 -5.72 8.06 17.54
CA SER A 440 -6.39 9.27 17.99
C SER A 440 -5.85 9.69 19.37
N ASP A 441 -5.99 10.97 19.71
CA ASP A 441 -5.53 11.48 21.00
C ASP A 441 -6.25 10.79 22.17
N GLN A 442 -7.51 10.41 21.99
CA GLN A 442 -8.27 9.66 22.98
C GLN A 442 -7.73 8.24 23.18
N GLU A 443 -7.49 7.50 22.11
CA GLU A 443 -6.90 6.14 22.17
C GLU A 443 -5.52 6.17 22.81
N ARG A 444 -4.68 7.14 22.42
CA ARG A 444 -3.35 7.31 22.99
C ARG A 444 -3.41 7.64 24.47
N ALA A 445 -4.31 8.53 24.90
CA ALA A 445 -4.50 8.86 26.30
C ALA A 445 -4.94 7.64 27.14
N VAL A 446 -5.82 6.79 26.59
CA VAL A 446 -6.28 5.55 27.24
C VAL A 446 -5.11 4.57 27.40
N ARG A 447 -4.29 4.38 26.37
CA ARG A 447 -3.09 3.52 26.39
C ARG A 447 -2.05 4.04 27.38
N ASN A 448 -1.69 5.31 27.30
CA ASN A 448 -0.71 5.94 28.19
C ASN A 448 -1.12 5.89 29.67
N ALA A 449 -2.41 5.87 29.95
CA ALA A 449 -2.90 5.69 31.32
C ALA A 449 -2.86 4.22 31.80
N GLY A 450 -2.34 3.30 31.01
CA GLY A 450 -2.32 1.85 31.30
C GLY A 450 -3.72 1.22 31.41
N ARG A 451 -4.75 1.90 30.88
CA ARG A 451 -6.15 1.44 30.93
C ARG A 451 -6.54 0.49 29.79
N SER A 452 -5.67 0.37 28.80
CA SER A 452 -5.80 -0.62 27.73
C SER A 452 -4.45 -1.31 27.55
N GLY A 453 -4.49 -2.59 27.28
CA GLY A 453 -3.30 -3.43 27.17
C GLY A 453 -3.39 -4.61 28.14
N ASP A 454 -2.66 -5.65 27.79
CA ASP A 454 -2.65 -6.88 28.57
C ASP A 454 -1.55 -6.81 29.62
N ARG A 455 -1.89 -7.06 30.88
CA ARG A 455 -0.85 -7.24 31.90
C ARG A 455 -0.21 -8.61 31.72
N VAL A 456 1.04 -8.59 31.30
CA VAL A 456 1.86 -9.77 31.04
C VAL A 456 2.49 -10.26 32.35
N ILE A 457 2.99 -9.31 33.17
CA ILE A 457 3.73 -9.57 34.42
C ILE A 457 3.59 -8.36 35.37
N SER A 458 3.98 -8.53 36.63
CA SER A 458 3.95 -7.46 37.62
C SER A 458 4.98 -6.37 37.32
N ALA A 459 4.65 -5.12 37.72
CA ALA A 459 5.57 -4.00 37.59
C ALA A 459 6.82 -4.12 38.44
N SER A 460 6.74 -4.85 39.57
CA SER A 460 7.92 -5.11 40.43
C SER A 460 8.97 -5.93 39.69
N VAL A 461 8.59 -7.06 39.07
CA VAL A 461 9.49 -7.92 38.33
C VAL A 461 10.15 -7.19 37.14
N THR A 462 9.36 -6.41 36.37
CA THR A 462 9.96 -5.66 35.26
C THR A 462 10.93 -4.59 35.74
N ARG A 463 10.71 -3.96 36.88
CA ARG A 463 11.62 -3.00 37.47
C ARG A 463 12.93 -3.67 37.87
N GLU A 464 12.87 -4.79 38.58
CA GLU A 464 14.06 -5.56 38.98
C GLU A 464 14.89 -5.99 37.76
N VAL A 465 14.23 -6.49 36.71
CA VAL A 465 14.94 -6.85 35.48
C VAL A 465 15.54 -5.64 34.77
N ARG A 466 14.84 -4.49 34.71
CA ARG A 466 15.43 -3.25 34.17
C ARG A 466 16.68 -2.82 34.96
N GLU A 467 16.63 -2.88 36.29
CA GLU A 467 17.77 -2.56 37.14
C GLU A 467 18.97 -3.51 36.86
N MET A 468 18.72 -4.81 36.73
CA MET A 468 19.73 -5.81 36.33
C MET A 468 20.33 -5.54 34.95
N MET A 469 19.54 -5.00 33.98
CA MET A 469 19.99 -4.67 32.63
C MET A 469 20.81 -3.38 32.57
N MET A 470 20.73 -2.49 33.57
CA MET A 470 21.49 -1.24 33.64
C MET A 470 22.87 -1.40 34.30
N GLY A 471 23.09 -2.46 35.06
CA GLY A 471 24.38 -2.82 35.68
C GLY A 471 25.25 -3.61 34.78
#